data_106d0a1899952fd3ffc534b8c0249c57
#
_entry.id   106d0a1899952fd3ffc534b8c0249c57
#
_cell.length_a   1.000
_cell.length_b   1.000
_cell.length_c   1.000
_cell.angle_alpha   90.00
_cell.angle_beta   90.00
_cell.angle_gamma   90.00
#
_symmetry.space_group_name_H-M   'P 1'
#
loop_
_entity.id
_entity.type
_entity.pdbx_description
1 polymer ?
#
loop_
_entity_poly.entity_id
_entity_poly.type
_entity_poly.pdbx_seq_one_letter_code
_entity_poly.pdbx_strand_id
1 'polypeptide(L)'
;HSEASGEVAQSAGTIINTSGRLLELAEKERAIMEVLLEEPVETAITLESVLQDVVSSVEAEYPDATISVECPGDVSIRAISQFREALIELVENGIVHDDSDFPEVVITVTRSDGTTVIDIADTGPQIPEIEKNIVEMTDERTPVYHETGLGLGFVKLVMSLSDGHISITENTPTGNIVRVTFQE
;
A
#
# COMPACT_ATOMS: atom_id res chain seq x y z
N HIS A 1 -1.91 42.30 16.12
CA HIS A 1 -0.65 41.64 15.69
C HIS A 1 -0.62 40.13 15.96
N SER A 2 -1.33 39.65 17.00
CA SER A 2 -1.37 38.20 17.33
C SER A 2 -2.25 37.40 16.37
N GLU A 3 -3.41 37.92 15.94
CA GLU A 3 -4.34 37.23 15.03
C GLU A 3 -3.75 37.08 13.63
N ALA A 4 -3.13 38.11 13.06
CA ALA A 4 -2.51 38.05 11.75
C ALA A 4 -1.33 37.03 11.68
N SER A 5 -0.61 36.86 12.81
CA SER A 5 0.46 35.84 12.89
C SER A 5 -0.11 34.41 12.92
N GLY A 6 -1.28 34.18 13.51
CA GLY A 6 -1.98 32.92 13.54
C GLY A 6 -2.51 32.51 12.14
N GLU A 7 -3.13 33.45 11.43
CA GLU A 7 -3.64 33.22 10.07
C GLU A 7 -2.51 32.91 9.08
N VAL A 8 -1.37 33.60 9.19
CA VAL A 8 -0.19 33.31 8.34
C VAL A 8 0.38 31.93 8.64
N ALA A 9 0.48 31.54 9.92
CA ALA A 9 0.96 30.21 10.29
C ALA A 9 0.03 29.09 9.81
N GLN A 10 -1.29 29.30 9.92
CA GLN A 10 -2.29 28.34 9.43
C GLN A 10 -2.26 28.22 7.90
N SER A 11 -2.14 29.36 7.19
CA SER A 11 -2.02 29.37 5.73
C SER A 11 -0.72 28.68 5.27
N ALA A 12 0.40 28.93 5.96
CA ALA A 12 1.66 28.26 5.67
C ALA A 12 1.57 26.74 5.90
N GLY A 13 0.94 26.30 6.98
CA GLY A 13 0.67 24.88 7.25
C GLY A 13 -0.17 24.23 6.15
N THR A 14 -1.24 24.90 5.70
CA THR A 14 -2.08 24.42 4.60
C THR A 14 -1.29 24.30 3.31
N ILE A 15 -0.44 25.28 2.97
CA ILE A 15 0.39 25.24 1.76
C ILE A 15 1.39 24.08 1.83
N ILE A 16 2.05 23.88 2.95
CA ILE A 16 3.02 22.80 3.14
C ILE A 16 2.34 21.44 2.96
N ASN A 17 1.19 21.21 3.63
CA ASN A 17 0.46 19.96 3.54
C ASN A 17 -0.05 19.71 2.11
N THR A 18 -0.61 20.73 1.44
CA THR A 18 -1.09 20.60 0.07
C THR A 18 0.05 20.33 -0.90
N SER A 19 1.21 20.98 -0.70
CA SER A 19 2.40 20.75 -1.54
C SER A 19 2.97 19.35 -1.33
N GLY A 20 2.98 18.84 -0.10
CA GLY A 20 3.37 17.45 0.20
C GLY A 20 2.48 16.45 -0.55
N ARG A 21 1.15 16.59 -0.43
CA ARG A 21 0.19 15.73 -1.14
C ARG A 21 0.33 15.78 -2.66
N LEU A 22 0.60 16.95 -3.23
CA LEU A 22 0.84 17.08 -4.68
C LEU A 22 2.13 16.39 -5.11
N LEU A 23 3.16 16.41 -4.27
CA LEU A 23 4.42 15.72 -4.56
C LEU A 23 4.21 14.21 -4.53
N GLU A 24 3.57 13.69 -3.48
CA GLU A 24 3.23 12.27 -3.36
C GLU A 24 2.39 11.79 -4.57
N LEU A 25 1.40 12.59 -4.99
CA LEU A 25 0.59 12.30 -6.15
C LEU A 25 1.44 12.20 -7.43
N ALA A 26 2.34 13.16 -7.63
CA ALA A 26 3.22 13.17 -8.79
C ALA A 26 4.20 11.97 -8.80
N GLU A 27 4.69 11.57 -7.64
CA GLU A 27 5.55 10.38 -7.49
C GLU A 27 4.77 9.10 -7.79
N LYS A 28 3.53 8.97 -7.34
CA LYS A 28 2.65 7.83 -7.64
C LYS A 28 2.30 7.77 -9.14
N GLU A 29 1.96 8.90 -9.74
CA GLU A 29 1.71 8.96 -11.19
C GLU A 29 2.97 8.55 -11.98
N ARG A 30 4.14 9.00 -11.56
CA ARG A 30 5.41 8.60 -12.18
C ARG A 30 5.66 7.10 -12.05
N ALA A 31 5.44 6.51 -10.89
CA ALA A 31 5.60 5.07 -10.68
C ALA A 31 4.66 4.26 -11.58
N ILE A 32 3.40 4.68 -11.71
CA ILE A 32 2.45 4.07 -12.64
C ILE A 32 2.94 4.17 -14.08
N MET A 33 3.43 5.34 -14.49
CA MET A 33 3.93 5.54 -15.86
C MET A 33 5.18 4.70 -16.15
N GLU A 34 6.10 4.56 -15.20
CA GLU A 34 7.28 3.69 -15.33
C GLU A 34 6.85 2.24 -15.57
N VAL A 35 5.89 1.73 -14.77
CA VAL A 35 5.34 0.38 -14.93
C VAL A 35 4.67 0.19 -16.30
N LEU A 36 3.97 1.21 -16.81
CA LEU A 36 3.26 1.11 -18.09
C LEU A 36 4.17 1.26 -19.32
N LEU A 37 5.32 1.91 -19.18
CA LEU A 37 6.25 2.17 -20.28
C LEU A 37 7.34 1.11 -20.42
N GLU A 38 7.64 0.37 -19.36
CA GLU A 38 8.61 -0.71 -19.38
C GLU A 38 7.93 -2.05 -19.67
N GLU A 39 8.63 -2.96 -20.36
CA GLU A 39 8.18 -4.34 -20.46
C GLU A 39 8.33 -4.98 -19.07
N PRO A 40 7.24 -5.46 -18.44
CA PRO A 40 7.31 -6.03 -17.11
C PRO A 40 8.14 -7.31 -17.12
N VAL A 41 9.21 -7.33 -16.33
CA VAL A 41 10.05 -8.51 -16.16
C VAL A 41 9.86 -9.05 -14.75
N GLU A 42 9.21 -10.21 -14.65
CA GLU A 42 9.09 -10.91 -13.40
C GLU A 42 10.40 -11.57 -12.97
N THR A 43 10.75 -11.38 -11.74
CA THR A 43 11.90 -12.04 -11.10
C THR A 43 11.46 -12.83 -9.87
N ALA A 44 12.29 -13.78 -9.45
CA ALA A 44 12.07 -14.47 -8.19
C ALA A 44 12.39 -13.51 -7.02
N ILE A 45 11.44 -13.33 -6.10
CA ILE A 45 11.53 -12.46 -4.94
C ILE A 45 11.38 -13.32 -3.69
N THR A 46 12.35 -13.24 -2.78
CA THR A 46 12.28 -13.87 -1.46
C THR A 46 11.47 -12.96 -0.53
N LEU A 47 10.32 -13.42 -0.05
CA LEU A 47 9.39 -12.60 0.72
C LEU A 47 9.99 -12.10 2.04
N GLU A 48 10.75 -12.93 2.76
CA GLU A 48 11.40 -12.51 4.00
C GLU A 48 12.26 -11.26 3.80
N SER A 49 13.10 -11.23 2.75
CA SER A 49 13.99 -10.09 2.47
C SER A 49 13.22 -8.83 2.10
N VAL A 50 12.24 -8.95 1.18
CA VAL A 50 11.48 -7.77 0.74
C VAL A 50 10.61 -7.20 1.85
N LEU A 51 10.03 -8.06 2.72
CA LEU A 51 9.23 -7.60 3.86
C LEU A 51 10.10 -6.89 4.91
N GLN A 52 11.33 -7.36 5.16
CA GLN A 52 12.27 -6.67 6.04
C GLN A 52 12.63 -5.27 5.50
N ASP A 53 12.84 -5.14 4.19
CA ASP A 53 13.12 -3.86 3.54
C ASP A 53 11.91 -2.92 3.61
N VAL A 54 10.69 -3.44 3.42
CA VAL A 54 9.43 -2.69 3.56
C VAL A 54 9.27 -2.16 4.98
N VAL A 55 9.38 -3.04 5.99
CA VAL A 55 9.26 -2.64 7.40
C VAL A 55 10.29 -1.58 7.75
N SER A 56 11.55 -1.79 7.38
CA SER A 56 12.62 -0.82 7.68
C SER A 56 12.36 0.56 7.04
N SER A 57 11.79 0.59 5.83
CA SER A 57 11.47 1.84 5.13
C SER A 57 10.31 2.56 5.81
N VAL A 58 9.24 1.83 6.13
CA VAL A 58 8.03 2.42 6.71
C VAL A 58 8.25 2.86 8.16
N GLU A 59 8.95 2.07 8.98
CA GLU A 59 9.30 2.46 10.37
C GLU A 59 10.19 3.72 10.43
N ALA A 60 11.03 3.93 9.41
CA ALA A 60 11.85 5.14 9.34
C ALA A 60 11.00 6.41 9.09
N GLU A 61 9.88 6.29 8.40
CA GLU A 61 8.97 7.38 8.08
C GLU A 61 7.87 7.54 9.14
N TYR A 62 7.39 6.43 9.70
CA TYR A 62 6.32 6.38 10.70
C TYR A 62 6.81 5.75 12.02
N PRO A 63 7.63 6.45 12.82
CA PRO A 63 8.28 5.88 14.02
C PRO A 63 7.31 5.52 15.15
N ASP A 64 6.08 6.04 15.12
CA ASP A 64 5.03 5.75 16.12
C ASP A 64 4.15 4.55 15.70
N ALA A 65 4.29 4.04 14.48
CA ALA A 65 3.58 2.87 14.02
C ALA A 65 4.24 1.57 14.50
N THR A 66 3.43 0.54 14.72
CA THR A 66 3.91 -0.81 15.05
C THR A 66 3.64 -1.74 13.87
N ILE A 67 4.70 -2.29 13.27
CA ILE A 67 4.59 -3.23 12.16
C ILE A 67 5.13 -4.59 12.61
N SER A 68 4.32 -5.62 12.51
CA SER A 68 4.72 -6.99 12.81
C SER A 68 4.63 -7.89 11.56
N VAL A 69 5.59 -8.80 11.42
CA VAL A 69 5.69 -9.70 10.27
C VAL A 69 5.78 -11.15 10.73
N GLU A 70 4.85 -11.96 10.24
CA GLU A 70 4.86 -13.41 10.36
C GLU A 70 5.09 -14.01 8.96
N CYS A 71 6.34 -14.38 8.66
CA CYS A 71 6.71 -14.96 7.38
C CYS A 71 7.43 -16.28 7.61
N PRO A 72 6.94 -17.43 7.09
CA PRO A 72 7.70 -18.66 7.05
C PRO A 72 8.96 -18.43 6.20
N GLY A 73 10.12 -18.91 6.66
CA GLY A 73 11.34 -18.86 5.87
C GLY A 73 11.17 -19.57 4.52
N ASP A 74 11.99 -19.18 3.54
CA ASP A 74 12.08 -19.82 2.21
C ASP A 74 10.83 -19.69 1.31
N VAL A 75 9.97 -18.69 1.53
CA VAL A 75 8.87 -18.39 0.61
C VAL A 75 9.34 -17.41 -0.46
N SER A 76 9.22 -17.81 -1.72
CA SER A 76 9.52 -16.96 -2.88
C SER A 76 8.33 -16.91 -3.82
N ILE A 77 8.14 -15.76 -4.45
CA ILE A 77 7.13 -15.54 -5.50
C ILE A 77 7.81 -15.03 -6.77
N ARG A 78 7.09 -15.00 -7.88
CA ARG A 78 7.50 -14.25 -9.07
C ARG A 78 6.69 -12.96 -9.14
N ALA A 79 7.38 -11.83 -9.25
CA ALA A 79 6.73 -10.53 -9.39
C ALA A 79 7.65 -9.55 -10.13
N ILE A 80 7.08 -8.45 -10.60
CA ILE A 80 7.85 -7.34 -11.19
C ILE A 80 8.59 -6.56 -10.09
N SER A 81 9.58 -5.76 -10.48
CA SER A 81 10.45 -5.03 -9.54
C SER A 81 9.68 -4.08 -8.61
N GLN A 82 8.56 -3.53 -9.05
CA GLN A 82 7.72 -2.60 -8.29
C GLN A 82 6.85 -3.26 -7.21
N PHE A 83 6.97 -4.57 -7.02
CA PHE A 83 6.24 -5.29 -5.97
C PHE A 83 6.58 -4.79 -4.56
N ARG A 84 7.84 -4.40 -4.32
CA ARG A 84 8.26 -3.80 -3.05
C ARG A 84 7.51 -2.50 -2.76
N GLU A 85 7.42 -1.61 -3.74
CA GLU A 85 6.72 -0.33 -3.65
C GLU A 85 5.21 -0.54 -3.43
N ALA A 86 4.63 -1.57 -4.07
CA ALA A 86 3.24 -1.93 -3.85
C ALA A 86 2.98 -2.41 -2.40
N LEU A 87 3.91 -3.15 -1.79
CA LEU A 87 3.81 -3.54 -0.39
C LEU A 87 3.95 -2.34 0.56
N ILE A 88 4.86 -1.40 0.28
CA ILE A 88 5.00 -0.16 1.05
C ILE A 88 3.67 0.59 1.02
N GLU A 89 3.08 0.80 -0.14
CA GLU A 89 1.79 1.48 -0.31
C GLU A 89 0.67 0.83 0.53
N LEU A 90 0.62 -0.49 0.57
CA LEU A 90 -0.39 -1.20 1.38
C LEU A 90 -0.17 -1.01 2.88
N VAL A 91 1.07 -1.05 3.35
CA VAL A 91 1.41 -0.85 4.77
C VAL A 91 1.16 0.61 5.19
N GLU A 92 1.60 1.57 4.37
CA GLU A 92 1.37 3.00 4.62
C GLU A 92 -0.11 3.34 4.65
N ASN A 93 -0.93 2.77 3.76
CA ASN A 93 -2.38 2.96 3.79
C ASN A 93 -3.00 2.54 5.13
N GLY A 94 -2.54 1.42 5.71
CA GLY A 94 -2.99 0.97 7.03
C GLY A 94 -2.59 1.91 8.17
N ILE A 95 -1.48 2.65 8.01
CA ILE A 95 -0.97 3.60 9.01
C ILE A 95 -1.62 4.99 8.85
N VAL A 96 -1.59 5.53 7.63
CA VAL A 96 -2.02 6.92 7.36
C VAL A 96 -3.52 7.13 7.59
N HIS A 97 -4.30 6.08 7.39
CA HIS A 97 -5.75 6.13 7.58
C HIS A 97 -6.21 5.69 8.97
N ASP A 98 -5.29 5.26 9.84
CA ASP A 98 -5.61 4.97 11.25
C ASP A 98 -5.64 6.26 12.06
N ASP A 99 -6.76 6.52 12.76
CA ASP A 99 -6.94 7.70 13.61
C ASP A 99 -6.29 7.56 15.00
N SER A 100 -5.63 6.44 15.29
CA SER A 100 -4.96 6.19 16.57
C SER A 100 -3.59 6.87 16.63
N ASP A 101 -3.14 7.16 17.87
CA ASP A 101 -1.79 7.69 18.10
C ASP A 101 -0.68 6.63 17.81
N PHE A 102 -1.04 5.36 17.76
CA PHE A 102 -0.14 4.23 17.57
C PHE A 102 -0.76 3.24 16.58
N PRO A 103 -0.70 3.50 15.26
CA PRO A 103 -1.21 2.59 14.24
C PRO A 103 -0.53 1.22 14.30
N GLU A 104 -1.30 0.16 14.08
CA GLU A 104 -0.78 -1.20 14.07
C GLU A 104 -1.07 -1.89 12.74
N VAL A 105 -0.04 -2.48 12.13
CA VAL A 105 -0.15 -3.28 10.92
C VAL A 105 0.51 -4.63 11.13
N VAL A 106 -0.23 -5.69 10.79
CA VAL A 106 0.24 -7.08 10.88
C VAL A 106 0.33 -7.66 9.47
N ILE A 107 1.53 -8.13 9.09
CA ILE A 107 1.76 -8.80 7.82
C ILE A 107 1.92 -10.29 8.09
N THR A 108 1.05 -11.11 7.52
CA THR A 108 1.10 -12.56 7.66
C THR A 108 1.27 -13.22 6.31
N VAL A 109 2.32 -14.02 6.15
CA VAL A 109 2.55 -14.84 4.95
C VAL A 109 2.18 -16.29 5.24
N THR A 110 1.36 -16.86 4.37
CA THR A 110 1.02 -18.28 4.44
C THR A 110 1.24 -18.93 3.06
N ARG A 111 1.67 -20.19 3.06
CA ARG A 111 1.84 -20.98 1.85
C ARG A 111 1.18 -22.34 2.01
N SER A 112 0.29 -22.68 1.09
CA SER A 112 -0.41 -23.97 1.06
C SER A 112 -0.79 -24.33 -0.38
N ASP A 113 -0.57 -25.59 -0.74
CA ASP A 113 -1.02 -26.18 -2.00
C ASP A 113 -0.62 -25.38 -3.28
N GLY A 114 0.61 -24.83 -3.30
CA GLY A 114 1.10 -24.03 -4.43
C GLY A 114 0.53 -22.60 -4.46
N THR A 115 -0.12 -22.17 -3.39
CA THR A 115 -0.65 -20.82 -3.25
C THR A 115 0.10 -20.09 -2.12
N THR A 116 0.63 -18.93 -2.42
CA THR A 116 1.20 -18.01 -1.43
C THR A 116 0.24 -16.86 -1.20
N VAL A 117 -0.10 -16.61 0.07
CA VAL A 117 -0.99 -15.54 0.51
C VAL A 117 -0.22 -14.60 1.42
N ILE A 118 -0.34 -13.30 1.19
CA ILE A 118 0.18 -12.24 2.03
C ILE A 118 -1.02 -11.42 2.51
N ASP A 119 -1.31 -11.48 3.79
CA ASP A 119 -2.34 -10.68 4.43
C ASP A 119 -1.70 -9.48 5.12
N ILE A 120 -2.14 -8.27 4.79
CA ILE A 120 -1.76 -7.02 5.46
C ILE A 120 -3.01 -6.55 6.20
N ALA A 121 -3.00 -6.68 7.51
CA ALA A 121 -4.11 -6.36 8.40
C ALA A 121 -3.82 -5.07 9.17
N ASP A 122 -4.73 -4.11 9.12
CA ASP A 122 -4.74 -2.88 9.88
C ASP A 122 -5.87 -2.84 10.91
N THR A 123 -5.86 -1.85 11.78
CA THR A 123 -6.88 -1.57 12.80
C THR A 123 -7.66 -0.28 12.55
N GLY A 124 -7.40 0.39 11.44
CA GLY A 124 -7.99 1.67 11.07
C GLY A 124 -9.48 1.61 10.69
N PRO A 125 -10.04 2.68 10.14
CA PRO A 125 -11.39 2.70 9.62
C PRO A 125 -11.52 1.80 8.38
N GLN A 126 -12.73 1.33 8.14
CA GLN A 126 -12.98 0.50 6.96
C GLN A 126 -12.77 1.28 5.66
N ILE A 127 -12.11 0.64 4.70
CA ILE A 127 -11.93 1.16 3.34
C ILE A 127 -13.31 1.32 2.68
N PRO A 128 -13.63 2.49 2.12
CA PRO A 128 -14.91 2.74 1.45
C PRO A 128 -15.15 1.74 0.30
N GLU A 129 -16.41 1.33 0.12
CA GLU A 129 -16.81 0.40 -0.93
C GLU A 129 -16.38 0.85 -2.34
N ILE A 130 -16.32 2.15 -2.58
CA ILE A 130 -15.87 2.68 -3.86
C ILE A 130 -14.38 2.35 -4.13
N GLU A 131 -13.56 2.33 -3.10
CA GLU A 131 -12.14 1.98 -3.19
C GLU A 131 -11.95 0.46 -3.27
N LYS A 132 -12.72 -0.33 -2.52
CA LYS A 132 -12.74 -1.79 -2.67
C LYS A 132 -13.09 -2.20 -4.10
N ASN A 133 -14.07 -1.53 -4.70
CA ASN A 133 -14.47 -1.77 -6.09
C ASN A 133 -13.33 -1.52 -7.10
N ILE A 134 -12.40 -0.58 -6.83
CA ILE A 134 -11.23 -0.36 -7.70
C ILE A 134 -10.37 -1.63 -7.76
N VAL A 135 -10.21 -2.28 -6.63
CA VAL A 135 -9.41 -3.52 -6.52
C VAL A 135 -10.14 -4.70 -7.18
N GLU A 136 -11.46 -4.79 -7.03
CA GLU A 136 -12.28 -5.92 -7.51
C GLU A 136 -12.68 -5.81 -8.99
N MET A 137 -12.63 -4.62 -9.61
CA MET A 137 -12.97 -4.43 -11.03
C MET A 137 -12.00 -5.21 -11.91
N THR A 138 -12.54 -6.15 -12.65
CA THR A 138 -11.79 -7.04 -13.58
C THR A 138 -11.40 -6.32 -14.88
N ASP A 139 -11.84 -5.08 -15.11
CA ASP A 139 -11.62 -4.36 -16.36
C ASP A 139 -10.30 -3.57 -16.31
N GLU A 140 -9.27 -4.10 -16.96
CA GLU A 140 -7.89 -3.59 -17.04
C GLU A 140 -7.78 -2.19 -17.68
N ARG A 141 -8.87 -1.56 -18.09
CA ARG A 141 -8.86 -0.36 -18.94
C ARG A 141 -9.39 0.90 -18.29
N THR A 142 -9.78 0.87 -17.02
CA THR A 142 -10.27 2.07 -16.35
C THR A 142 -9.22 2.61 -15.39
N PRO A 143 -8.43 3.64 -15.78
CA PRO A 143 -7.64 4.38 -14.82
C PRO A 143 -8.62 5.13 -13.91
N VAL A 144 -8.79 4.67 -12.68
CA VAL A 144 -9.63 5.38 -11.70
C VAL A 144 -8.78 6.51 -11.12
N TYR A 145 -8.88 7.67 -11.74
CA TYR A 145 -8.28 8.92 -11.26
C TYR A 145 -9.19 9.55 -10.20
N HIS A 146 -9.09 9.06 -8.97
CA HIS A 146 -9.58 9.78 -7.81
C HIS A 146 -8.43 9.96 -6.84
N GLU A 147 -8.34 11.13 -6.19
CA GLU A 147 -7.22 11.51 -5.31
C GLU A 147 -6.89 10.49 -4.20
N THR A 148 -7.84 9.65 -3.81
CA THR A 148 -7.71 8.61 -2.77
C THR A 148 -7.45 7.20 -3.34
N GLY A 149 -7.62 6.97 -4.62
CA GLY A 149 -7.54 5.63 -5.23
C GLY A 149 -6.25 5.31 -5.98
N LEU A 150 -5.30 6.23 -6.10
CA LEU A 150 -4.07 6.01 -6.87
C LEU A 150 -3.18 4.93 -6.26
N GLY A 151 -3.09 4.87 -4.95
CA GLY A 151 -2.29 3.87 -4.26
C GLY A 151 -2.79 2.45 -4.52
N LEU A 152 -4.06 2.19 -4.25
CA LEU A 152 -4.68 0.89 -4.54
C LEU A 152 -4.71 0.58 -6.04
N GLY A 153 -4.85 1.60 -6.89
CA GLY A 153 -4.74 1.46 -8.35
C GLY A 153 -3.34 1.03 -8.80
N PHE A 154 -2.30 1.61 -8.20
CA PHE A 154 -0.91 1.20 -8.43
C PHE A 154 -0.68 -0.25 -7.96
N VAL A 155 -1.11 -0.59 -6.75
CA VAL A 155 -1.00 -1.96 -6.22
C VAL A 155 -1.69 -2.94 -7.15
N LYS A 156 -2.93 -2.66 -7.59
CA LYS A 156 -3.66 -3.50 -8.53
C LYS A 156 -2.90 -3.71 -9.84
N LEU A 157 -2.34 -2.65 -10.41
CA LEU A 157 -1.53 -2.73 -11.62
C LEU A 157 -0.32 -3.65 -11.43
N VAL A 158 0.43 -3.47 -10.33
CA VAL A 158 1.59 -4.31 -10.01
C VAL A 158 1.18 -5.77 -9.84
N MET A 159 0.07 -6.04 -9.14
CA MET A 159 -0.45 -7.41 -8.98
C MET A 159 -0.85 -8.03 -10.32
N SER A 160 -1.57 -7.29 -11.15
CA SER A 160 -1.97 -7.75 -12.50
C SER A 160 -0.78 -8.11 -13.38
N LEU A 161 0.31 -7.34 -13.29
CA LEU A 161 1.54 -7.57 -14.06
C LEU A 161 2.47 -8.63 -13.43
N SER A 162 2.14 -9.13 -12.25
CA SER A 162 2.86 -10.17 -11.52
C SER A 162 2.03 -11.46 -11.39
N ASP A 163 1.01 -11.65 -12.21
CA ASP A 163 0.06 -12.77 -12.11
C ASP A 163 -0.50 -12.97 -10.68
N GLY A 164 -0.52 -11.90 -9.88
CA GLY A 164 -1.06 -11.86 -8.52
C GLY A 164 -2.50 -11.38 -8.49
N HIS A 165 -3.19 -11.74 -7.42
CA HIS A 165 -4.56 -11.30 -7.16
C HIS A 165 -4.61 -10.51 -5.85
N ILE A 166 -5.45 -9.45 -5.80
CA ILE A 166 -5.67 -8.65 -4.60
C ILE A 166 -7.16 -8.64 -4.23
N SER A 167 -7.46 -8.72 -2.95
CA SER A 167 -8.82 -8.59 -2.39
C SER A 167 -8.77 -7.88 -1.05
N ILE A 168 -9.89 -7.26 -0.65
CA ILE A 168 -10.01 -6.51 0.61
C ILE A 168 -11.19 -7.06 1.39
N THR A 169 -10.95 -7.40 2.66
CA THR A 169 -11.98 -7.85 3.60
C THR A 169 -11.90 -7.07 4.90
N GLU A 170 -12.94 -7.16 5.72
CA GLU A 170 -12.98 -6.51 7.02
C GLU A 170 -12.14 -7.28 8.04
N ASN A 171 -11.39 -6.56 8.88
CA ASN A 171 -10.71 -7.09 10.03
C ASN A 171 -11.62 -7.04 11.28
N THR A 172 -11.34 -7.88 12.28
CA THR A 172 -12.11 -7.96 13.53
C THR A 172 -11.20 -7.63 14.72
N PRO A 173 -11.60 -6.72 15.62
CA PRO A 173 -12.91 -6.05 15.76
C PRO A 173 -13.10 -4.84 14.84
N THR A 174 -12.06 -4.26 14.29
CA THR A 174 -12.06 -3.12 13.36
C THR A 174 -10.90 -3.25 12.39
N GLY A 175 -10.95 -2.52 11.25
CA GLY A 175 -9.86 -2.47 10.29
C GLY A 175 -10.14 -3.23 9.01
N ASN A 176 -9.08 -3.41 8.23
CA ASN A 176 -9.13 -4.08 6.96
C ASN A 176 -8.06 -5.17 6.89
N ILE A 177 -8.29 -6.15 6.04
CA ILE A 177 -7.29 -7.12 5.61
C ILE A 177 -7.18 -7.00 4.09
N VAL A 178 -6.05 -6.47 3.64
CA VAL A 178 -5.70 -6.51 2.22
C VAL A 178 -4.94 -7.79 1.97
N ARG A 179 -5.51 -8.65 1.14
CA ARG A 179 -4.96 -9.95 0.80
C ARG A 179 -4.38 -9.94 -0.60
N VAL A 180 -3.12 -10.32 -0.71
CA VAL A 180 -2.42 -10.56 -1.98
C VAL A 180 -2.16 -12.05 -2.14
N THR A 181 -2.47 -12.61 -3.30
CA THR A 181 -2.36 -14.06 -3.56
C THR A 181 -1.58 -14.32 -4.84
N PHE A 182 -0.63 -15.24 -4.79
CA PHE A 182 0.11 -15.76 -5.94
C PHE A 182 -0.12 -17.25 -6.07
N GLN A 183 -0.25 -17.72 -7.31
CA GLN A 183 -0.31 -19.16 -7.64
C GLN A 183 1.00 -19.57 -8.31
N GLU A 184 1.54 -20.74 -7.92
CA GLU A 184 2.75 -21.33 -8.52
C GLU A 184 2.43 -22.21 -9.73
#